data_72a9a52d5c5e58bc4c2f65b6f6eb8d01
#
_entry.id   72a9a52d5c5e58bc4c2f65b6f6eb8d01
#
_cell.length_a   1.000
_cell.length_b   1.000
_cell.length_c   1.000
_cell.angle_alpha   90.00
_cell.angle_beta   90.00
_cell.angle_gamma   90.00
#
_symmetry.space_group_name_H-M   'P 1'
#
loop_
_entity.id
_entity.type
_entity.pdbx_description
1 polymer ?
#
loop_
_entity_poly.entity_id
_entity_poly.type
_entity_poly.pdbx_seq_one_letter_code
_entity_poly.pdbx_strand_id
1 'polypeptide(L)'
;MMDDVVDQVVNSYAGEVKYSDDWDLPGLLNYIDQHIIPDPDFEVEDLKGMTRDECKEMLLERTHALYEAREQELGSETMRELEKAILLRIIDDKWMDHIDAMDQLRNGISLRAYAQRDPLIEYKFEAYEAFQGMIYSIKEDVTRYIPRVKIVQQPEERKMFENQGEEAVKEPVHVGAKIGRNDPCPCGSGKKYKKCCGRGVN
;
A
#
# COMPACT_ATOMS: atom_id res chain seq x y z
N MET A 1 18.37 3.70 -2.17
CA MET A 1 17.33 3.61 -1.14
C MET A 1 17.78 2.75 0.03
N MET A 2 18.19 1.48 -0.19
CA MET A 2 18.71 0.60 0.87
C MET A 2 19.91 1.23 1.58
N ASP A 3 20.86 1.77 0.82
CA ASP A 3 22.06 2.43 1.36
C ASP A 3 21.72 3.60 2.27
N ASP A 4 20.73 4.42 1.89
CA ASP A 4 20.28 5.55 2.71
C ASP A 4 19.64 5.09 4.03
N VAL A 5 18.89 3.97 4.00
CA VAL A 5 18.28 3.39 5.21
C VAL A 5 19.35 2.84 6.14
N VAL A 6 20.29 2.06 5.62
CA VAL A 6 21.43 1.53 6.41
C VAL A 6 22.25 2.67 7.03
N ASP A 7 22.58 3.69 6.23
CA ASP A 7 23.32 4.87 6.71
C ASP A 7 22.61 5.58 7.86
N GLN A 8 21.33 5.83 7.71
CA GLN A 8 20.54 6.52 8.72
C GLN A 8 20.37 5.69 10.00
N VAL A 9 20.15 4.38 9.86
CA VAL A 9 20.01 3.48 11.00
C VAL A 9 21.31 3.41 11.78
N VAL A 10 22.44 3.13 11.14
CA VAL A 10 23.74 3.10 11.82
C VAL A 10 24.03 4.44 12.51
N ASN A 11 23.77 5.56 11.83
CA ASN A 11 23.97 6.87 12.44
C ASN A 11 23.06 7.12 13.65
N SER A 12 21.82 6.63 13.65
CA SER A 12 20.89 6.80 14.77
C SER A 12 21.31 6.04 16.02
N TYR A 13 21.87 4.84 15.85
CA TYR A 13 22.36 4.00 16.95
C TYR A 13 23.79 4.35 17.38
N ALA A 14 24.64 4.79 16.46
CA ALA A 14 26.00 5.20 16.75
C ALA A 14 26.09 6.54 17.51
N GLY A 15 25.14 7.44 17.29
CA GLY A 15 25.19 8.79 17.88
C GLY A 15 26.49 9.50 17.57
N GLU A 16 27.14 10.08 18.61
CA GLU A 16 28.46 10.74 18.51
C GLU A 16 29.61 9.80 18.86
N VAL A 17 29.34 8.56 19.22
CA VAL A 17 30.34 7.60 19.69
C VAL A 17 31.02 6.89 18.51
N LYS A 18 32.35 6.76 18.60
CA LYS A 18 33.16 6.23 17.49
C LYS A 18 33.10 4.71 17.33
N TYR A 19 33.03 3.98 18.45
CA TYR A 19 33.07 2.52 18.48
C TYR A 19 31.76 1.94 18.96
N SER A 20 31.42 0.77 18.43
CA SER A 20 30.15 0.10 18.67
C SER A 20 29.94 -0.45 20.08
N ASP A 21 31.00 -0.55 20.89
CA ASP A 21 30.91 -1.06 22.28
C ASP A 21 29.95 -0.25 23.17
N ASP A 22 29.81 1.03 22.89
CA ASP A 22 28.94 1.94 23.63
C ASP A 22 27.57 2.18 22.96
N TRP A 23 27.27 1.48 21.86
CA TRP A 23 25.99 1.58 21.18
C TRP A 23 24.96 0.60 21.75
N ASP A 24 23.68 0.86 21.53
CA ASP A 24 22.62 -0.12 21.76
C ASP A 24 22.64 -1.20 20.65
N LEU A 25 23.64 -2.08 20.70
CA LEU A 25 23.80 -3.16 19.71
C LEU A 25 22.62 -4.13 19.67
N PRO A 26 22.02 -4.54 20.82
CA PRO A 26 20.82 -5.37 20.79
C PRO A 26 19.65 -4.68 20.09
N GLY A 27 19.45 -3.38 20.33
CA GLY A 27 18.43 -2.57 19.66
C GLY A 27 18.69 -2.46 18.16
N LEU A 28 19.95 -2.21 17.77
CA LEU A 28 20.37 -2.15 16.37
C LEU A 28 20.11 -3.48 15.66
N LEU A 29 20.53 -4.61 16.23
CA LEU A 29 20.32 -5.93 15.64
C LEU A 29 18.83 -6.26 15.48
N ASN A 30 18.03 -5.99 16.49
CA ASN A 30 16.59 -6.17 16.42
C ASN A 30 15.94 -5.30 15.31
N TYR A 31 16.41 -4.08 15.15
CA TYR A 31 15.93 -3.20 14.07
C TYR A 31 16.33 -3.75 12.70
N ILE A 32 17.59 -4.21 12.54
CA ILE A 32 18.08 -4.81 11.30
C ILE A 32 17.25 -6.04 10.93
N ASP A 33 17.00 -6.93 11.88
CA ASP A 33 16.17 -8.12 11.67
C ASP A 33 14.74 -7.77 11.24
N GLN A 34 14.16 -6.76 11.84
CA GLN A 34 12.77 -6.39 11.52
C GLN A 34 12.61 -5.58 10.23
N HIS A 35 13.60 -4.77 9.85
CA HIS A 35 13.43 -3.77 8.80
C HIS A 35 14.36 -3.92 7.60
N ILE A 36 15.53 -4.57 7.73
CA ILE A 36 16.53 -4.61 6.68
C ILE A 36 16.80 -6.05 6.22
N ILE A 37 17.42 -6.87 7.08
CA ILE A 37 17.86 -8.23 6.80
C ILE A 37 17.06 -9.20 7.67
N PRO A 38 16.12 -9.98 7.13
CA PRO A 38 15.41 -10.99 7.91
C PRO A 38 16.37 -12.13 8.31
N ASP A 39 16.29 -12.57 9.57
CA ASP A 39 17.12 -13.64 10.13
C ASP A 39 18.62 -13.44 9.84
N PRO A 40 19.23 -12.33 10.35
CA PRO A 40 20.63 -12.03 10.04
C PRO A 40 21.57 -13.15 10.53
N ASP A 41 22.57 -13.49 9.73
CA ASP A 41 23.56 -14.52 9.99
C ASP A 41 24.74 -14.05 10.88
N PHE A 42 24.55 -12.96 11.63
CA PHE A 42 25.52 -12.36 12.55
C PHE A 42 24.87 -11.98 13.87
N GLU A 43 25.67 -11.91 14.91
CA GLU A 43 25.24 -11.64 16.27
C GLU A 43 25.81 -10.31 16.79
N VAL A 44 25.35 -9.91 18.00
CA VAL A 44 25.84 -8.68 18.67
C VAL A 44 27.37 -8.70 18.83
N GLU A 45 27.94 -9.89 19.07
CA GLU A 45 29.37 -10.09 19.24
C GLU A 45 30.19 -9.71 17.99
N ASP A 46 29.65 -9.94 16.82
CA ASP A 46 30.29 -9.60 15.53
C ASP A 46 30.34 -8.09 15.28
N LEU A 47 29.44 -7.34 15.89
CA LEU A 47 29.39 -5.89 15.77
C LEU A 47 30.30 -5.16 16.77
N LYS A 48 30.76 -5.85 17.84
CA LYS A 48 31.59 -5.23 18.88
C LYS A 48 32.94 -4.77 18.36
N GLY A 49 33.37 -3.61 18.79
CA GLY A 49 34.67 -3.03 18.42
C GLY A 49 34.71 -2.43 17.01
N MET A 50 33.65 -2.57 16.22
CA MET A 50 33.56 -1.94 14.90
C MET A 50 33.41 -0.42 15.00
N THR A 51 34.00 0.26 14.06
CA THR A 51 33.71 1.67 13.81
C THR A 51 32.38 1.81 13.06
N ARG A 52 31.83 3.03 13.03
CA ARG A 52 30.60 3.36 12.30
C ARG A 52 30.71 2.96 10.82
N ASP A 53 31.84 3.26 10.18
CA ASP A 53 32.02 3.02 8.75
C ASP A 53 32.16 1.52 8.46
N GLU A 54 32.87 0.77 9.30
CA GLU A 54 32.98 -0.70 9.19
C GLU A 54 31.64 -1.40 9.38
N CYS A 55 30.84 -0.98 10.38
CA CYS A 55 29.51 -1.52 10.61
C CYS A 55 28.58 -1.22 9.41
N LYS A 56 28.62 0.00 8.88
CA LYS A 56 27.87 0.40 7.71
C LYS A 56 28.26 -0.42 6.48
N GLU A 57 29.57 -0.57 6.20
CA GLU A 57 30.06 -1.32 5.06
C GLU A 57 29.63 -2.79 5.11
N MET A 58 29.75 -3.41 6.28
CA MET A 58 29.31 -4.79 6.51
C MET A 58 27.79 -4.95 6.27
N LEU A 59 26.99 -4.04 6.81
CA LEU A 59 25.53 -4.09 6.62
C LEU A 59 25.12 -3.86 5.17
N LEU A 60 25.79 -2.96 4.46
CA LEU A 60 25.56 -2.73 3.03
C LEU A 60 25.88 -3.96 2.20
N GLU A 61 27.05 -4.59 2.44
CA GLU A 61 27.45 -5.82 1.76
C GLU A 61 26.39 -6.92 1.93
N ARG A 62 25.93 -7.14 3.18
CA ARG A 62 24.90 -8.14 3.49
C ARG A 62 23.56 -7.82 2.85
N THR A 63 23.15 -6.56 2.88
CA THR A 63 21.88 -6.12 2.29
C THR A 63 21.90 -6.28 0.76
N HIS A 64 23.02 -5.95 0.12
CA HIS A 64 23.19 -6.13 -1.33
C HIS A 64 23.23 -7.61 -1.70
N ALA A 65 23.95 -8.43 -0.94
CA ALA A 65 23.99 -9.88 -1.17
C ALA A 65 22.59 -10.52 -1.06
N LEU A 66 21.80 -10.12 -0.07
CA LEU A 66 20.42 -10.57 0.09
C LEU A 66 19.55 -10.16 -1.11
N TYR A 67 19.72 -8.93 -1.57
CA TYR A 67 18.99 -8.42 -2.74
C TYR A 67 19.38 -9.19 -4.03
N GLU A 68 20.66 -9.41 -4.27
CA GLU A 68 21.17 -10.16 -5.43
C GLU A 68 20.70 -11.63 -5.39
N ALA A 69 20.74 -12.27 -4.23
CA ALA A 69 20.22 -13.62 -4.06
C ALA A 69 18.73 -13.69 -4.41
N ARG A 70 17.96 -12.67 -4.00
CA ARG A 70 16.54 -12.56 -4.31
C ARG A 70 16.29 -12.34 -5.80
N GLU A 71 17.08 -11.51 -6.46
CA GLU A 71 16.99 -11.30 -7.92
C GLU A 71 17.35 -12.58 -8.70
N GLN A 72 18.34 -13.36 -8.22
CA GLN A 72 18.67 -14.66 -8.83
C GLN A 72 17.55 -15.69 -8.68
N GLU A 73 16.87 -15.70 -7.52
CA GLU A 73 15.74 -16.61 -7.26
C GLU A 73 14.53 -16.31 -8.18
N LEU A 74 14.16 -15.04 -8.32
CA LEU A 74 12.96 -14.61 -9.02
C LEU A 74 13.18 -14.37 -10.51
N GLY A 75 14.39 -14.10 -10.91
CA GLY A 75 14.73 -13.57 -12.22
C GLY A 75 14.54 -12.05 -12.30
N SER A 76 15.36 -11.39 -13.13
CA SER A 76 15.46 -9.94 -13.18
C SER A 76 14.12 -9.25 -13.58
N GLU A 77 13.39 -9.82 -14.53
CA GLU A 77 12.10 -9.25 -15.00
C GLU A 77 11.06 -9.26 -13.87
N THR A 78 10.84 -10.42 -13.24
CA THR A 78 9.90 -10.57 -12.12
C THR A 78 10.30 -9.69 -10.94
N MET A 79 11.61 -9.57 -10.68
CA MET A 79 12.12 -8.69 -9.62
C MET A 79 11.76 -7.23 -9.88
N ARG A 80 11.90 -6.73 -11.12
CA ARG A 80 11.51 -5.35 -11.47
C ARG A 80 10.01 -5.11 -11.34
N GLU A 81 9.19 -6.10 -11.71
CA GLU A 81 7.73 -6.01 -11.52
C GLU A 81 7.35 -5.98 -10.03
N LEU A 82 8.00 -6.82 -9.22
CA LEU A 82 7.81 -6.85 -7.78
C LEU A 82 8.17 -5.51 -7.13
N GLU A 83 9.36 -4.97 -7.44
CA GLU A 83 9.82 -3.67 -6.95
C GLU A 83 8.84 -2.56 -7.29
N LYS A 84 8.38 -2.52 -8.55
CA LYS A 84 7.42 -1.53 -9.02
C LYS A 84 6.09 -1.64 -8.26
N ALA A 85 5.59 -2.86 -8.07
CA ALA A 85 4.33 -3.09 -7.37
C ALA A 85 4.42 -2.68 -5.89
N ILE A 86 5.50 -3.07 -5.20
CA ILE A 86 5.75 -2.71 -3.80
C ILE A 86 5.90 -1.19 -3.66
N LEU A 87 6.75 -0.58 -4.50
CA LEU A 87 7.02 0.86 -4.44
C LEU A 87 5.75 1.69 -4.65
N LEU A 88 4.96 1.36 -5.68
CA LEU A 88 3.72 2.09 -5.95
C LEU A 88 2.73 1.94 -4.80
N ARG A 89 2.57 0.73 -4.26
CA ARG A 89 1.66 0.50 -3.13
C ARG A 89 2.06 1.30 -1.89
N ILE A 90 3.35 1.29 -1.55
CA ILE A 90 3.85 2.02 -0.38
C ILE A 90 3.70 3.54 -0.58
N ILE A 91 4.03 4.04 -1.79
CA ILE A 91 3.87 5.47 -2.09
C ILE A 91 2.41 5.89 -1.93
N ASP A 92 1.47 5.12 -2.48
CA ASP A 92 0.05 5.45 -2.39
C ASP A 92 -0.41 5.53 -0.94
N ASP A 93 -0.09 4.52 -0.12
CA ASP A 93 -0.47 4.48 1.29
C ASP A 93 0.15 5.66 2.08
N LYS A 94 1.48 5.89 1.96
CA LYS A 94 2.18 6.99 2.65
C LYS A 94 1.76 8.38 2.18
N TRP A 95 1.43 8.51 0.90
CA TRP A 95 0.96 9.78 0.34
C TRP A 95 -0.40 10.16 0.88
N MET A 96 -1.32 9.19 1.01
CA MET A 96 -2.64 9.45 1.60
C MET A 96 -2.51 9.88 3.07
N ASP A 97 -1.69 9.18 3.85
CA ASP A 97 -1.41 9.56 5.25
C ASP A 97 -0.79 10.96 5.34
N HIS A 98 0.10 11.29 4.41
CA HIS A 98 0.74 12.62 4.37
C HIS A 98 -0.25 13.74 4.05
N ILE A 99 -1.18 13.53 3.11
CA ILE A 99 -2.24 14.50 2.81
C ILE A 99 -3.06 14.79 4.06
N ASP A 100 -3.49 13.75 4.78
CA ASP A 100 -4.27 13.90 6.01
C ASP A 100 -3.47 14.64 7.10
N ALA A 101 -2.18 14.31 7.26
CA ALA A 101 -1.29 15.01 8.18
C ALA A 101 -1.12 16.50 7.83
N MET A 102 -1.01 16.83 6.54
CA MET A 102 -0.91 18.22 6.07
C MET A 102 -2.20 19.01 6.30
N ASP A 103 -3.36 18.39 6.15
CA ASP A 103 -4.64 19.03 6.46
C ASP A 103 -4.76 19.30 7.97
N GLN A 104 -4.35 18.37 8.83
CA GLN A 104 -4.31 18.56 10.27
C GLN A 104 -3.32 19.69 10.65
N LEU A 105 -2.14 19.71 10.07
CA LEU A 105 -1.14 20.75 10.28
C LEU A 105 -1.71 22.13 9.90
N ARG A 106 -2.33 22.26 8.73
CA ARG A 106 -2.94 23.51 8.26
C ARG A 106 -4.00 24.02 9.21
N ASN A 107 -4.83 23.13 9.75
CA ASN A 107 -5.89 23.49 10.69
C ASN A 107 -5.34 23.87 12.07
N GLY A 108 -4.23 23.23 12.49
CA GLY A 108 -3.59 23.47 13.79
C GLY A 108 -2.66 24.68 13.86
N ILE A 109 -2.09 25.10 12.72
CA ILE A 109 -1.03 26.11 12.72
C ILE A 109 -1.49 27.49 13.20
N SER A 110 -2.77 27.82 12.97
CA SER A 110 -3.36 29.09 13.43
C SER A 110 -3.35 29.24 14.96
N LEU A 111 -3.43 28.15 15.69
CA LEU A 111 -3.38 28.16 17.16
C LEU A 111 -1.98 28.51 17.69
N ARG A 112 -0.93 28.27 16.91
CA ARG A 112 0.48 28.58 17.28
C ARG A 112 0.82 30.06 17.11
N ALA A 113 0.00 30.82 16.38
CA ALA A 113 0.15 32.28 16.25
C ALA A 113 0.15 33.01 17.63
N TYR A 114 -0.45 32.40 18.64
CA TYR A 114 -0.42 32.93 20.01
C TYR A 114 0.99 32.94 20.65
N ALA A 115 1.94 32.16 20.13
CA ALA A 115 3.31 32.03 20.63
C ALA A 115 4.30 33.06 20.03
N GLN A 116 3.83 34.13 19.38
CA GLN A 116 4.65 35.16 18.70
C GLN A 116 5.57 34.65 17.58
N ARG A 117 5.24 33.47 17.00
CA ARG A 117 5.93 32.96 15.83
C ARG A 117 5.09 33.21 14.57
N ASP A 118 5.76 33.45 13.45
CA ASP A 118 5.07 33.58 12.16
C ASP A 118 4.47 32.22 11.75
N PRO A 119 3.13 32.09 11.67
CA PRO A 119 2.49 30.81 11.35
C PRO A 119 2.89 30.25 9.99
N LEU A 120 3.23 31.11 9.02
CA LEU A 120 3.65 30.68 7.70
C LEU A 120 5.04 30.03 7.70
N ILE A 121 5.94 30.58 8.52
CA ILE A 121 7.30 30.02 8.67
C ILE A 121 7.22 28.67 9.38
N GLU A 122 6.48 28.58 10.47
CA GLU A 122 6.27 27.33 11.20
C GLU A 122 5.61 26.26 10.31
N TYR A 123 4.57 26.63 9.54
CA TYR A 123 3.93 25.73 8.60
C TYR A 123 4.92 25.16 7.56
N LYS A 124 5.74 26.02 6.95
CA LYS A 124 6.73 25.59 5.97
C LYS A 124 7.77 24.63 6.55
N PHE A 125 8.21 24.91 7.77
CA PHE A 125 9.19 24.08 8.46
C PHE A 125 8.61 22.71 8.79
N GLU A 126 7.46 22.64 9.46
CA GLU A 126 6.80 21.39 9.83
C GLU A 126 6.34 20.58 8.60
N ALA A 127 5.85 21.26 7.56
CA ALA A 127 5.50 20.61 6.30
C ALA A 127 6.70 19.96 5.63
N TYR A 128 7.85 20.64 5.64
CA TYR A 128 9.09 20.08 5.10
C TYR A 128 9.58 18.88 5.91
N GLU A 129 9.56 18.95 7.24
CA GLU A 129 9.93 17.82 8.10
C GLU A 129 9.00 16.63 7.90
N ALA A 130 7.69 16.85 7.83
CA ALA A 130 6.70 15.81 7.58
C ALA A 130 6.92 15.14 6.21
N PHE A 131 7.24 15.93 5.18
CA PHE A 131 7.55 15.42 3.85
C PHE A 131 8.84 14.58 3.85
N GLN A 132 9.91 15.04 4.49
CA GLN A 132 11.15 14.29 4.62
C GLN A 132 10.93 12.98 5.39
N GLY A 133 10.14 13.01 6.46
CA GLY A 133 9.75 11.82 7.21
C GLY A 133 8.98 10.81 6.35
N MET A 134 8.04 11.27 5.51
CA MET A 134 7.33 10.42 4.56
C MET A 134 8.30 9.76 3.57
N ILE A 135 9.20 10.53 2.95
CA ILE A 135 10.19 9.98 2.01
C ILE A 135 11.07 8.92 2.67
N TYR A 136 11.50 9.17 3.90
CA TYR A 136 12.28 8.18 4.65
C TYR A 136 11.47 6.92 4.94
N SER A 137 10.24 7.06 5.40
CA SER A 137 9.34 5.93 5.68
C SER A 137 9.05 5.09 4.43
N ILE A 138 8.95 5.72 3.24
CA ILE A 138 8.85 4.99 1.97
C ILE A 138 10.11 4.14 1.72
N LYS A 139 11.31 4.73 1.89
CA LYS A 139 12.58 4.00 1.70
C LYS A 139 12.70 2.82 2.67
N GLU A 140 12.35 3.02 3.93
CA GLU A 140 12.37 2.00 4.98
C GLU A 140 11.42 0.85 4.66
N ASP A 141 10.17 1.14 4.33
CA ASP A 141 9.18 0.11 4.03
C ASP A 141 9.54 -0.65 2.74
N VAL A 142 10.03 0.01 1.70
CA VAL A 142 10.51 -0.66 0.48
C VAL A 142 11.68 -1.62 0.80
N THR A 143 12.65 -1.17 1.58
CA THR A 143 13.80 -1.99 2.02
C THR A 143 13.33 -3.20 2.82
N ARG A 144 12.34 -3.01 3.68
CA ARG A 144 11.75 -4.05 4.52
C ARG A 144 10.97 -5.11 3.73
N TYR A 145 10.15 -4.69 2.75
CA TYR A 145 9.23 -5.61 2.07
C TYR A 145 9.88 -6.40 0.94
N ILE A 146 10.81 -5.83 0.20
CA ILE A 146 11.46 -6.51 -0.95
C ILE A 146 12.01 -7.90 -0.59
N PRO A 147 12.79 -8.09 0.49
CA PRO A 147 13.33 -9.42 0.82
C PRO A 147 12.28 -10.38 1.39
N ARG A 148 11.16 -9.87 1.93
CA ARG A 148 10.17 -10.67 2.68
C ARG A 148 8.98 -11.13 1.85
N VAL A 149 8.61 -10.40 0.80
CA VAL A 149 7.42 -10.72 0.00
C VAL A 149 7.63 -12.02 -0.77
N LYS A 150 6.73 -12.98 -0.57
CA LYS A 150 6.70 -14.22 -1.33
C LYS A 150 5.70 -14.08 -2.47
N ILE A 151 6.17 -14.34 -3.69
CA ILE A 151 5.29 -14.38 -4.86
C ILE A 151 4.56 -15.72 -4.84
N VAL A 152 3.29 -15.70 -4.50
CA VAL A 152 2.42 -16.87 -4.68
C VAL A 152 1.93 -16.81 -6.13
N GLN A 153 2.50 -17.62 -6.99
CA GLN A 153 1.93 -17.88 -8.31
C GLN A 153 0.59 -18.60 -8.07
N GLN A 154 -0.50 -17.86 -8.01
CA GLN A 154 -1.79 -18.48 -8.22
C GLN A 154 -1.77 -18.95 -9.69
N PRO A 155 -1.94 -20.28 -9.95
CA PRO A 155 -2.20 -20.69 -11.31
C PRO A 155 -3.41 -19.89 -11.76
N GLU A 156 -3.22 -19.04 -12.76
CA GLU A 156 -4.35 -18.42 -13.44
C GLU A 156 -5.19 -19.55 -14.01
N GLU A 157 -6.16 -20.04 -13.24
CA GLU A 157 -7.34 -20.61 -13.84
C GLU A 157 -8.02 -19.47 -14.60
N ARG A 158 -7.46 -19.15 -15.77
CA ARG A 158 -8.24 -18.54 -16.82
C ARG A 158 -9.35 -19.54 -17.14
N LYS A 159 -10.43 -19.47 -16.37
CA LYS A 159 -11.71 -19.91 -16.88
C LYS A 159 -11.96 -19.05 -18.11
N MET A 160 -11.41 -19.49 -19.25
CA MET A 160 -11.97 -19.14 -20.52
C MET A 160 -13.44 -19.52 -20.38
N PHE A 161 -14.28 -18.52 -20.15
CA PHE A 161 -15.66 -18.64 -20.53
C PHE A 161 -15.61 -18.74 -22.04
N GLU A 162 -15.36 -19.98 -22.51
CA GLU A 162 -15.66 -20.40 -23.86
C GLU A 162 -17.15 -20.18 -23.98
N ASN A 163 -17.49 -19.02 -24.53
CA ASN A 163 -18.83 -18.70 -24.95
C ASN A 163 -19.10 -19.65 -26.12
N GLN A 164 -19.33 -20.94 -25.79
CA GLN A 164 -20.00 -21.83 -26.72
C GLN A 164 -21.34 -21.19 -26.96
N GLY A 165 -21.38 -20.44 -28.06
CA GLY A 165 -22.61 -19.94 -28.63
C GLY A 165 -23.47 -21.16 -29.04
N GLU A 166 -24.13 -21.76 -28.06
CA GLU A 166 -25.44 -22.35 -28.37
C GLU A 166 -26.35 -21.15 -28.60
N GLU A 167 -26.61 -20.91 -29.86
CA GLU A 167 -27.77 -20.16 -30.31
C GLU A 167 -29.02 -20.83 -29.73
N ALA A 168 -29.28 -20.61 -28.45
CA ALA A 168 -30.60 -20.79 -27.91
C ALA A 168 -31.48 -19.73 -28.59
N VAL A 169 -32.17 -20.16 -29.63
CA VAL A 169 -33.31 -19.44 -30.22
C VAL A 169 -34.22 -19.04 -29.07
N LYS A 170 -34.10 -17.78 -28.66
CA LYS A 170 -35.04 -17.22 -27.69
C LYS A 170 -36.39 -17.12 -28.39
N GLU A 171 -37.25 -18.09 -28.15
CA GLU A 171 -38.65 -17.92 -28.46
C GLU A 171 -39.15 -16.62 -27.84
N PRO A 172 -39.85 -15.76 -28.60
CA PRO A 172 -40.34 -14.52 -28.06
C PRO A 172 -41.37 -14.87 -26.98
N VAL A 173 -41.05 -14.54 -25.73
CA VAL A 173 -41.98 -14.58 -24.62
C VAL A 173 -43.11 -13.60 -24.96
N HIS A 174 -44.30 -14.12 -25.37
CA HIS A 174 -45.51 -13.34 -25.51
C HIS A 174 -45.89 -12.79 -24.11
N VAL A 175 -45.43 -11.60 -23.83
CA VAL A 175 -45.99 -10.82 -22.70
C VAL A 175 -47.39 -10.41 -23.10
N GLY A 176 -48.38 -11.11 -22.55
CA GLY A 176 -49.78 -10.79 -22.78
C GLY A 176 -50.02 -9.31 -22.62
N ALA A 177 -50.70 -8.67 -23.58
CA ALA A 177 -50.94 -7.25 -23.58
C ALA A 177 -51.58 -6.85 -22.27
N LYS A 178 -50.89 -5.98 -21.50
CA LYS A 178 -51.43 -5.40 -20.27
C LYS A 178 -52.66 -4.58 -20.64
N ILE A 179 -53.85 -5.06 -20.22
CA ILE A 179 -55.10 -4.39 -20.46
C ILE A 179 -55.11 -3.07 -19.71
N GLY A 180 -55.21 -1.97 -20.43
CA GLY A 180 -55.22 -0.64 -19.86
C GLY A 180 -56.53 -0.40 -19.07
N ARG A 181 -56.48 0.42 -18.06
CA ARG A 181 -57.63 0.75 -17.17
C ARG A 181 -58.86 1.24 -17.93
N ASN A 182 -58.67 1.84 -19.11
CA ASN A 182 -59.74 2.39 -19.96
C ASN A 182 -60.10 1.52 -21.14
N ASP A 183 -59.44 0.40 -21.34
CA ASP A 183 -59.72 -0.50 -22.47
C ASP A 183 -61.01 -1.28 -22.28
N PRO A 184 -61.61 -1.81 -23.37
CA PRO A 184 -62.77 -2.68 -23.29
C PRO A 184 -62.50 -3.91 -22.44
N CYS A 185 -63.38 -4.26 -21.53
CA CYS A 185 -63.19 -5.40 -20.65
C CYS A 185 -63.18 -6.70 -21.41
N PRO A 186 -62.16 -7.59 -21.23
CA PRO A 186 -62.04 -8.85 -21.96
C PRO A 186 -63.17 -9.84 -21.64
N CYS A 187 -64.01 -9.57 -20.62
CA CYS A 187 -65.17 -10.41 -20.32
C CYS A 187 -66.36 -10.25 -21.29
N GLY A 188 -66.24 -9.41 -22.32
CA GLY A 188 -67.28 -9.21 -23.33
C GLY A 188 -68.46 -8.32 -22.90
N SER A 189 -68.41 -7.70 -21.71
CA SER A 189 -69.49 -6.89 -21.17
C SER A 189 -69.72 -5.50 -21.80
N GLY A 190 -68.87 -5.11 -22.78
CA GLY A 190 -68.89 -3.80 -23.43
C GLY A 190 -68.51 -2.61 -22.52
N LYS A 191 -68.15 -2.85 -21.24
CA LYS A 191 -67.75 -1.83 -20.27
C LYS A 191 -66.22 -1.70 -20.22
N LYS A 192 -65.76 -0.49 -19.85
CA LYS A 192 -64.33 -0.26 -19.63
C LYS A 192 -63.82 -1.13 -18.49
N TYR A 193 -62.59 -1.67 -18.59
CA TYR A 193 -61.98 -2.58 -17.61
C TYR A 193 -62.08 -2.11 -16.16
N LYS A 194 -61.81 -0.82 -15.88
CA LYS A 194 -61.98 -0.19 -14.55
C LYS A 194 -63.41 -0.19 -13.98
N LYS A 195 -64.41 -0.36 -14.84
CA LYS A 195 -65.85 -0.37 -14.42
C LYS A 195 -66.45 -1.79 -14.44
N CYS A 196 -65.60 -2.79 -14.72
CA CYS A 196 -66.01 -4.19 -14.79
C CYS A 196 -65.04 -5.07 -13.97
N CYS A 197 -64.25 -5.94 -14.58
CA CYS A 197 -63.41 -6.89 -13.91
C CYS A 197 -62.19 -6.23 -13.20
N GLY A 198 -61.81 -5.00 -13.58
CA GLY A 198 -60.77 -4.20 -12.92
C GLY A 198 -61.26 -3.32 -11.77
N ARG A 199 -62.47 -3.54 -11.24
CA ARG A 199 -63.07 -2.78 -10.14
C ARG A 199 -62.55 -3.26 -8.77
N GLY A 200 -61.36 -2.88 -8.40
CA GLY A 200 -60.72 -3.28 -7.13
C GLY A 200 -59.24 -3.65 -7.25
N VAL A 201 -58.67 -3.54 -8.44
CA VAL A 201 -57.24 -3.62 -8.62
C VAL A 201 -56.69 -2.18 -8.61
N ASN A 202 -56.10 -1.81 -7.48
CA ASN A 202 -55.36 -0.55 -7.34
C ASN A 202 -53.97 -0.73 -7.91
#